data_be38fec53d76510bfcbd8af73f30fdb0
#
_entry.id   be38fec53d76510bfcbd8af73f30fdb0
#
_cell.length_a   1.000
_cell.length_b   1.000
_cell.length_c   1.000
_cell.angle_alpha   90.00
_cell.angle_beta   90.00
_cell.angle_gamma   90.00
#
_symmetry.space_group_name_H-M   'P 1'
#
loop_
_entity.id
_entity.type
_entity.pdbx_description
1 polymer ?
#
loop_
_entity_poly.entity_id
_entity_poly.type
_entity_poly.pdbx_seq_one_letter_code
_entity_poly.pdbx_strand_id
1 'polypeptide(L)'
;HAVGVPPDRIQIIFNMVDDREPLERAFHILLSFLEQRPIASANTDCRVGVNEVYARVSGMGADLAEIARDETDYKRLIARAGDRQEKMTLGQKLATRRLARGAMPELDASFAALNLGRLVSGEADVVGVAS
;
A
#
# COMPACT_ATOMS: atom_id res chain seq x y z
N HIS A 1 -14.55 -4.80 24.58
CA HIS A 1 -15.04 -4.32 23.39
C HIS A 1 -16.55 -4.00 23.42
N ALA A 2 -16.83 -3.03 24.27
CA ALA A 2 -18.18 -2.54 24.43
C ALA A 2 -18.72 -1.82 23.17
N VAL A 3 -17.85 -1.54 22.21
CA VAL A 3 -18.21 -0.80 20.99
C VAL A 3 -18.96 -1.69 19.97
N GLY A 4 -18.82 -3.01 20.08
CA GLY A 4 -19.61 -3.91 19.25
C GLY A 4 -19.21 -4.04 17.80
N VAL A 5 -18.01 -3.53 17.41
CA VAL A 5 -17.50 -3.76 16.06
C VAL A 5 -16.97 -5.19 15.94
N PRO A 6 -17.50 -6.01 15.02
CA PRO A 6 -16.99 -7.36 14.84
C PRO A 6 -15.50 -7.37 14.46
N PRO A 7 -14.71 -8.32 14.98
CA PRO A 7 -13.27 -8.41 14.67
C PRO A 7 -12.96 -8.55 13.16
N ASP A 8 -13.81 -9.20 12.41
CA ASP A 8 -13.65 -9.39 10.97
C ASP A 8 -13.86 -8.09 10.16
N ARG A 9 -14.39 -7.06 10.78
CA ARG A 9 -14.53 -5.72 10.19
C ARG A 9 -13.39 -4.77 10.56
N ILE A 10 -12.49 -5.19 11.43
CA ILE A 10 -11.30 -4.43 11.80
C ILE A 10 -10.10 -5.13 11.15
N GLN A 11 -9.51 -4.49 10.15
CA GLN A 11 -8.39 -5.04 9.41
C GLN A 11 -7.10 -4.32 9.80
N ILE A 12 -6.02 -5.07 9.93
CA ILE A 12 -4.69 -4.54 10.26
C ILE A 12 -3.85 -4.52 9.00
N ILE A 13 -3.21 -3.39 8.75
CA ILE A 13 -2.21 -3.22 7.70
C ILE A 13 -0.85 -3.11 8.40
N PHE A 14 0.06 -4.02 8.09
CA PHE A 14 1.44 -3.95 8.57
C PHE A 14 2.22 -2.98 7.69
N ASN A 15 2.62 -1.86 8.24
CA ASN A 15 3.31 -0.80 7.53
C ASN A 15 4.81 -0.79 7.86
N MET A 16 5.60 -0.22 6.96
CA MET A 16 7.07 -0.11 7.09
C MET A 16 7.74 -1.46 7.38
N VAL A 17 7.28 -2.50 6.71
CA VAL A 17 7.83 -3.85 6.85
C VAL A 17 9.22 -3.88 6.19
N ASP A 18 10.22 -4.33 6.96
CA ASP A 18 11.59 -4.50 6.45
C ASP A 18 11.77 -5.94 5.99
N ASP A 19 12.13 -6.13 4.72
CA ASP A 19 12.34 -7.46 4.13
C ASP A 19 13.49 -8.25 4.79
N ARG A 20 14.35 -7.56 5.55
CA ARG A 20 15.46 -8.18 6.27
C ARG A 20 15.04 -8.88 7.56
N GLU A 21 13.83 -8.65 8.01
CA GLU A 21 13.30 -9.27 9.22
C GLU A 21 11.94 -9.93 8.95
N PRO A 22 11.70 -11.18 9.40
CA PRO A 22 10.37 -11.76 9.27
C PRO A 22 9.31 -10.92 9.96
N LEU A 23 8.19 -10.70 9.29
CA LEU A 23 7.08 -9.88 9.81
C LEU A 23 6.60 -10.39 11.17
N GLU A 24 6.48 -11.69 11.31
CA GLU A 24 6.01 -12.35 12.53
C GLU A 24 6.92 -12.05 13.73
N ARG A 25 8.20 -11.85 13.49
CA ARG A 25 9.15 -11.47 14.52
C ARG A 25 9.05 -9.99 14.86
N ALA A 26 8.99 -9.14 13.84
CA ALA A 26 8.88 -7.68 14.03
C ALA A 26 7.61 -7.29 14.78
N PHE A 27 6.53 -8.00 14.54
CA PHE A 27 5.21 -7.70 15.10
C PHE A 27 4.70 -8.75 16.08
N HIS A 28 5.60 -9.54 16.68
CA HIS A 28 5.22 -10.68 17.53
C HIS A 28 4.35 -10.29 18.72
N ILE A 29 4.61 -9.11 19.32
CA ILE A 29 3.81 -8.62 20.46
C ILE A 29 2.37 -8.39 20.05
N LEU A 30 2.16 -7.72 18.90
CA LEU A 30 0.81 -7.49 18.37
C LEU A 30 0.11 -8.80 18.00
N LEU A 31 0.82 -9.70 17.31
CA LEU A 31 0.26 -10.97 16.89
C LEU A 31 -0.12 -11.85 18.10
N SER A 32 0.73 -11.90 19.12
CA SER A 32 0.43 -12.62 20.35
C SER A 32 -0.75 -12.02 21.10
N PHE A 33 -0.86 -10.69 21.11
CA PHE A 33 -2.00 -10.00 21.71
C PHE A 33 -3.32 -10.38 21.00
N LEU A 34 -3.31 -10.43 19.65
CA LEU A 34 -4.48 -10.78 18.86
C LEU A 34 -4.89 -12.23 19.00
N GLU A 35 -3.93 -13.14 19.27
CA GLU A 35 -4.24 -14.54 19.60
C GLU A 35 -5.00 -14.65 20.92
N GLN A 36 -4.63 -13.84 21.91
CA GLN A 36 -5.29 -13.82 23.22
C GLN A 36 -6.59 -13.03 23.20
N ARG A 37 -6.66 -11.95 22.40
CA ARG A 37 -7.82 -11.09 22.27
C ARG A 37 -8.10 -10.82 20.80
N PRO A 38 -8.93 -11.62 20.14
CA PRO A 38 -9.19 -11.49 18.72
C PRO A 38 -10.15 -10.32 18.44
N ILE A 39 -9.71 -9.10 18.69
CA ILE A 39 -10.48 -7.87 18.48
C ILE A 39 -10.38 -7.32 17.05
N ALA A 40 -9.47 -7.85 16.25
CA ALA A 40 -9.24 -7.45 14.87
C ALA A 40 -8.73 -8.63 14.06
N SER A 41 -8.88 -8.55 12.75
CA SER A 41 -8.33 -9.52 11.80
C SER A 41 -6.95 -9.07 11.35
N ALA A 42 -5.98 -9.97 11.41
CA ALA A 42 -4.62 -9.74 10.93
C ALA A 42 -4.29 -10.76 9.85
N ASN A 43 -4.10 -10.27 8.63
CA ASN A 43 -3.55 -11.06 7.53
C ASN A 43 -2.14 -10.55 7.26
N THR A 44 -1.13 -11.38 7.49
CA THR A 44 0.27 -11.00 7.33
C THR A 44 0.65 -10.71 5.88
N ASP A 45 -0.17 -11.07 4.92
CA ASP A 45 -0.01 -10.67 3.52
C ASP A 45 -0.46 -9.22 3.27
N CYS A 46 -1.22 -8.63 4.18
CA CYS A 46 -1.60 -7.23 4.13
C CYS A 46 -0.48 -6.36 4.70
N ARG A 47 0.57 -6.18 3.93
CA ARG A 47 1.78 -5.49 4.35
C ARG A 47 2.25 -4.48 3.31
N VAL A 48 2.86 -3.41 3.79
CA VAL A 48 3.51 -2.38 2.99
C VAL A 48 4.95 -2.25 3.47
N GLY A 49 5.89 -2.50 2.57
CA GLY A 49 7.32 -2.43 2.88
C GLY A 49 7.83 -1.00 2.95
N VAL A 50 9.02 -0.86 3.49
CA VAL A 50 9.76 0.40 3.47
C VAL A 50 10.10 0.74 2.03
N ASN A 51 9.66 1.91 1.55
CA ASN A 51 9.95 2.37 0.19
C ASN A 51 10.03 3.91 0.18
N GLU A 52 11.11 4.42 -0.37
CA GLU A 52 11.34 5.88 -0.47
C GLU A 52 10.30 6.59 -1.34
N VAL A 53 9.57 5.88 -2.20
CA VAL A 53 8.55 6.49 -3.06
C VAL A 53 7.47 7.20 -2.26
N TYR A 54 7.10 6.68 -1.10
CA TYR A 54 6.04 7.30 -0.28
C TYR A 54 6.44 8.69 0.21
N ALA A 55 7.69 8.87 0.60
CA ALA A 55 8.20 10.19 0.99
C ALA A 55 8.27 11.14 -0.21
N ARG A 56 8.68 10.65 -1.37
CA ARG A 56 8.76 11.48 -2.60
C ARG A 56 7.39 11.94 -3.06
N VAL A 57 6.42 11.05 -3.09
CA VAL A 57 5.04 11.34 -3.53
C VAL A 57 4.36 12.34 -2.60
N SER A 58 4.57 12.19 -1.30
CA SER A 58 4.05 13.12 -0.29
C SER A 58 4.45 14.58 -0.56
N GLY A 59 5.67 14.81 -1.05
CA GLY A 59 6.15 16.15 -1.39
C GLY A 59 5.65 16.69 -2.74
N MET A 60 5.07 15.85 -3.59
CA MET A 60 4.67 16.22 -4.95
C MET A 60 3.20 16.64 -5.07
N GLY A 61 2.39 16.40 -4.04
CA GLY A 61 0.95 16.68 -4.09
C GLY A 61 0.19 15.86 -5.12
N ALA A 62 0.79 14.77 -5.60
CA ALA A 62 0.21 13.87 -6.58
C ALA A 62 -0.01 12.49 -5.96
N ASP A 63 -0.95 11.75 -6.53
CA ASP A 63 -1.26 10.40 -6.07
C ASP A 63 -0.31 9.40 -6.73
N LEU A 64 0.09 8.40 -5.97
CA LEU A 64 1.01 7.35 -6.41
C LEU A 64 0.53 6.63 -7.67
N ALA A 65 -0.76 6.35 -7.75
CA ALA A 65 -1.34 5.69 -8.91
C ALA A 65 -1.31 6.58 -10.17
N GLU A 66 -1.50 7.89 -10.01
CA GLU A 66 -1.35 8.85 -11.12
C GLU A 66 0.08 8.86 -11.64
N ILE A 67 1.05 8.91 -10.73
CA ILE A 67 2.48 8.88 -11.09
C ILE A 67 2.83 7.57 -11.79
N ALA A 68 2.33 6.45 -11.31
CA ALA A 68 2.58 5.15 -11.93
C ALA A 68 1.98 5.03 -13.33
N ARG A 69 0.83 5.67 -13.57
CA ARG A 69 0.13 5.67 -14.86
C ARG A 69 0.64 6.71 -15.85
N ASP A 70 1.46 7.66 -15.40
CA ASP A 70 2.02 8.69 -16.25
C ASP A 70 2.85 8.08 -17.38
N GLU A 71 2.50 8.37 -18.63
CA GLU A 71 3.16 7.86 -19.83
C GLU A 71 4.07 8.88 -20.51
N THR A 72 4.35 10.00 -19.83
CA THR A 72 5.24 11.04 -20.36
C THR A 72 6.59 10.44 -20.76
N ASP A 73 7.06 10.78 -21.94
CA ASP A 73 8.38 10.36 -22.42
C ASP A 73 9.47 11.26 -21.82
N TYR A 74 9.83 10.98 -20.58
CA TYR A 74 10.84 11.75 -19.86
C TYR A 74 12.22 11.65 -20.51
N LYS A 75 12.57 10.55 -21.15
CA LYS A 75 13.85 10.41 -21.83
C LYS A 75 13.99 11.41 -22.97
N ARG A 76 12.92 11.59 -23.73
CA ARG A 76 12.86 12.57 -24.81
C ARG A 76 12.94 13.98 -24.28
N LEU A 77 12.22 14.30 -23.21
CA LEU A 77 12.24 15.61 -22.57
C LEU A 77 13.62 15.92 -21.99
N ILE A 78 14.27 14.96 -21.36
CA ILE A 78 15.63 15.11 -20.84
C ILE A 78 16.62 15.40 -21.97
N ALA A 79 16.50 14.67 -23.10
CA ALA A 79 17.36 14.89 -24.26
C ALA A 79 17.20 16.29 -24.87
N ARG A 80 16.02 16.90 -24.75
CA ARG A 80 15.70 18.23 -25.27
C ARG A 80 15.88 19.36 -24.26
N ALA A 81 16.06 19.04 -22.98
CA ALA A 81 16.18 20.02 -21.93
C ALA A 81 17.41 20.89 -22.14
N GLY A 82 17.23 22.22 -21.99
CA GLY A 82 18.29 23.21 -22.28
C GLY A 82 19.26 23.43 -21.13
N ASP A 83 18.87 23.13 -19.90
CA ASP A 83 19.73 23.37 -18.76
C ASP A 83 19.80 22.16 -17.82
N ARG A 84 20.80 22.18 -16.93
CA ARG A 84 21.06 21.09 -16.00
C ARG A 84 19.94 20.91 -14.96
N GLN A 85 19.36 22.00 -14.47
CA GLN A 85 18.30 21.96 -13.47
C GLN A 85 17.04 21.30 -14.02
N GLU A 86 16.69 21.64 -15.25
CA GLU A 86 15.56 21.02 -15.94
C GLU A 86 15.79 19.52 -16.13
N LYS A 87 16.99 19.12 -16.57
CA LYS A 87 17.36 17.71 -16.71
C LYS A 87 17.27 16.96 -15.39
N MET A 88 17.73 17.55 -14.30
CA MET A 88 17.64 16.97 -12.96
C MET A 88 16.20 16.77 -12.53
N THR A 89 15.35 17.78 -12.71
CA THR A 89 13.93 17.71 -12.34
C THR A 89 13.22 16.61 -13.10
N LEU A 90 13.43 16.51 -14.40
CA LEU A 90 12.86 15.47 -15.25
C LEU A 90 13.39 14.08 -14.87
N GLY A 91 14.68 13.99 -14.56
CA GLY A 91 15.29 12.74 -14.08
C GLY A 91 14.69 12.26 -12.77
N GLN A 92 14.43 13.17 -11.84
CA GLN A 92 13.77 12.86 -10.57
C GLN A 92 12.33 12.39 -10.78
N LYS A 93 11.59 13.01 -11.69
CA LYS A 93 10.24 12.57 -12.04
C LYS A 93 10.24 11.18 -12.65
N LEU A 94 11.18 10.89 -13.54
CA LEU A 94 11.33 9.56 -14.13
C LEU A 94 11.66 8.50 -13.07
N ALA A 95 12.58 8.81 -12.16
CA ALA A 95 12.96 7.91 -11.07
C ALA A 95 11.78 7.66 -10.14
N THR A 96 11.02 8.68 -9.77
CA THR A 96 9.84 8.56 -8.94
C THR A 96 8.77 7.69 -9.60
N ARG A 97 8.54 7.86 -10.90
CA ARG A 97 7.62 7.01 -11.66
C ARG A 97 8.04 5.53 -11.64
N ARG A 98 9.32 5.26 -11.80
CA ARG A 98 9.84 3.87 -11.73
C ARG A 98 9.60 3.26 -10.36
N LEU A 99 9.85 4.01 -9.31
CA LEU A 99 9.57 3.57 -7.93
C LEU A 99 8.07 3.35 -7.70
N ALA A 100 7.23 4.24 -8.20
CA ALA A 100 5.78 4.12 -8.10
C ALA A 100 5.27 2.85 -8.79
N ARG A 101 5.74 2.58 -10.00
CA ARG A 101 5.40 1.37 -10.74
C ARG A 101 5.88 0.10 -10.04
N GLY A 102 7.02 0.16 -9.38
CA GLY A 102 7.54 -0.96 -8.58
C GLY A 102 6.74 -1.20 -7.30
N ALA A 103 6.16 -0.16 -6.70
CA ALA A 103 5.37 -0.26 -5.47
C ALA A 103 3.92 -0.71 -5.71
N MET A 104 3.36 -0.46 -6.90
CA MET A 104 1.95 -0.76 -7.17
C MET A 104 1.56 -2.23 -6.97
N PRO A 105 2.35 -3.24 -7.40
CA PRO A 105 1.99 -4.63 -7.16
C PRO A 105 1.86 -4.97 -5.67
N GLU A 106 2.72 -4.41 -4.82
CA GLU A 106 2.65 -4.60 -3.37
C GLU A 106 1.37 -3.97 -2.80
N LEU A 107 1.04 -2.76 -3.22
CA LEU A 107 -0.19 -2.08 -2.78
C LEU A 107 -1.43 -2.83 -3.26
N ASP A 108 -1.44 -3.30 -4.50
CA ASP A 108 -2.55 -4.09 -5.03
C ASP A 108 -2.71 -5.40 -4.26
N ALA A 109 -1.60 -6.07 -3.93
CA ALA A 109 -1.62 -7.30 -3.12
C ALA A 109 -2.11 -7.01 -1.70
N SER A 110 -1.69 -5.92 -1.08
CA SER A 110 -2.14 -5.50 0.24
C SER A 110 -3.62 -5.15 0.25
N PHE A 111 -4.09 -4.45 -0.76
CA PHE A 111 -5.51 -4.14 -0.93
C PHE A 111 -6.35 -5.41 -1.09
N ALA A 112 -5.89 -6.36 -1.89
CA ALA A 112 -6.54 -7.65 -2.06
C ALA A 112 -6.58 -8.43 -0.73
N ALA A 113 -5.49 -8.38 0.04
CA ALA A 113 -5.40 -9.05 1.34
C ALA A 113 -6.34 -8.44 2.40
N LEU A 114 -6.70 -7.16 2.28
CA LEU A 114 -7.73 -6.54 3.13
C LEU A 114 -9.12 -7.10 2.87
N ASN A 115 -9.34 -7.66 1.68
CA ASN A 115 -10.60 -8.26 1.31
C ASN A 115 -11.81 -7.31 1.41
N LEU A 116 -11.59 -6.05 1.04
CA LEU A 116 -12.62 -5.00 1.14
C LEU A 116 -13.81 -5.28 0.21
N GLY A 117 -13.58 -5.89 -0.94
CA GLY A 117 -14.65 -6.32 -1.83
C GLY A 117 -15.58 -7.33 -1.16
N ARG A 118 -15.02 -8.24 -0.38
CA ARG A 118 -15.81 -9.18 0.44
C ARG A 118 -16.58 -8.46 1.55
N LEU A 119 -15.99 -7.46 2.20
CA LEU A 119 -16.67 -6.69 3.22
C LEU A 119 -17.85 -5.90 2.64
N VAL A 120 -17.67 -5.32 1.46
CA VAL A 120 -18.73 -4.59 0.75
C VAL A 120 -19.82 -5.56 0.25
N SER A 121 -19.42 -6.67 -0.36
CA SER A 121 -20.36 -7.70 -0.83
C SER A 121 -20.75 -8.68 0.26
N GLY A 122 -20.04 -8.70 1.38
CA GLY A 122 -20.31 -9.57 2.51
C GLY A 122 -21.70 -9.40 3.11
N GLU A 123 -22.21 -8.19 3.14
CA GLU A 123 -23.60 -7.94 3.52
C GLU A 123 -24.58 -8.57 2.54
N ALA A 124 -24.31 -8.41 1.25
CA ALA A 124 -25.10 -9.05 0.20
C ALA A 124 -24.96 -10.57 0.25
N ASP A 125 -23.75 -11.08 0.48
CA ASP A 125 -23.51 -12.51 0.62
C ASP A 125 -24.21 -13.10 1.86
N VAL A 126 -24.18 -12.39 2.98
CA VAL A 126 -24.90 -12.77 4.18
C VAL A 126 -26.40 -12.82 3.93
N VAL A 127 -26.94 -11.83 3.22
CA VAL A 127 -28.33 -11.83 2.81
C VAL A 127 -28.61 -12.98 1.84
N GLY A 128 -27.69 -13.23 0.90
CA GLY A 128 -27.81 -14.33 -0.05
C GLY A 128 -27.75 -15.71 0.64
N VAL A 129 -26.90 -15.87 1.63
CA VAL A 129 -26.80 -17.10 2.43
C VAL A 129 -28.04 -17.29 3.32
N ALA A 130 -28.58 -16.22 3.86
CA ALA A 130 -29.79 -16.25 4.67
C ALA A 130 -31.06 -16.56 3.86
N SER A 131 -30.96 -16.35 2.57
CA SER A 131 -32.05 -16.67 1.65
C SER A 131 -31.89 -18.07 1.06
#